data_ed1f9b451ef5fc69707ea4247e52628c
#
_entry.id   ed1f9b451ef5fc69707ea4247e52628c
#
_cell.length_a   1.000
_cell.length_b   1.000
_cell.length_c   1.000
_cell.angle_alpha   90.00
_cell.angle_beta   90.00
_cell.angle_gamma   90.00
#
_symmetry.space_group_name_H-M   'P 1'
#
loop_
_entity.id
_entity.type
_entity.pdbx_description
1 polymer ?
#
loop_
_entity_poly.entity_id
_entity_poly.type
_entity_poly.pdbx_seq_one_letter_code
_entity_poly.pdbx_strand_id
1 'polypeptide(L)'
;EKVALPSSLDNRIKAQLSIHGAAHYMDDYYTILPSKQAAEVTAADVIGHAEAMGLQVNAGKSKVVPFSRPFRFCKAKFQVTDTGAVKIHGCRDGMKRARRKLRLFQARVASGEMTVEQVAQWLQTPISYYENFNDHGRVLKLRRLFYAIFKTEV
;
A
#
# COMPACT_ATOMS: atom_id res chain seq x y z
N GLU A 1 -17.86 -9.00 -17.80
CA GLU A 1 -17.30 -7.77 -18.44
C GLU A 1 -16.13 -7.15 -17.68
N LYS A 2 -16.10 -7.15 -16.34
CA LYS A 2 -15.03 -6.52 -15.53
C LYS A 2 -13.64 -7.17 -15.64
N VAL A 3 -13.54 -8.39 -16.11
CA VAL A 3 -12.25 -9.14 -16.20
C VAL A 3 -11.45 -8.79 -17.47
N ALA A 4 -12.10 -8.30 -18.52
CA ALA A 4 -11.44 -7.98 -19.79
C ALA A 4 -10.66 -6.64 -19.79
N LEU A 5 -11.03 -5.68 -18.94
CA LEU A 5 -10.44 -4.35 -18.91
C LEU A 5 -8.98 -4.34 -18.42
N PRO A 6 -8.59 -5.03 -17.32
CA PRO A 6 -7.19 -5.15 -16.92
C PRO A 6 -6.31 -5.77 -17.99
N SER A 7 -6.82 -6.82 -18.68
CA SER A 7 -6.10 -7.49 -19.76
C SER A 7 -5.81 -6.57 -20.95
N SER A 8 -6.71 -5.64 -21.28
CA SER A 8 -6.51 -4.66 -22.36
C SER A 8 -5.42 -3.64 -21.99
N LEU A 9 -5.41 -3.12 -20.74
CA LEU A 9 -4.36 -2.24 -20.26
C LEU A 9 -3.00 -2.93 -20.18
N ASP A 10 -2.94 -4.18 -19.71
CA ASP A 10 -1.72 -4.98 -19.71
C ASP A 10 -1.16 -5.18 -21.12
N ASN A 11 -2.03 -5.49 -22.08
CA ASN A 11 -1.63 -5.63 -23.47
C ASN A 11 -1.11 -4.31 -24.05
N ARG A 12 -1.76 -3.17 -23.74
CA ARG A 12 -1.28 -1.84 -24.11
C ARG A 12 0.12 -1.59 -23.58
N ILE A 13 0.33 -1.79 -22.27
CA ILE A 13 1.60 -1.51 -21.60
C ILE A 13 2.71 -2.46 -22.07
N LYS A 14 2.46 -3.76 -22.06
CA LYS A 14 3.51 -4.77 -22.29
C LYS A 14 3.76 -5.04 -23.77
N ALA A 15 2.71 -5.24 -24.57
CA ALA A 15 2.85 -5.62 -25.97
C ALA A 15 2.97 -4.40 -26.89
N GLN A 16 2.12 -3.38 -26.73
CA GLN A 16 2.12 -2.24 -27.66
C GLN A 16 3.17 -1.18 -27.32
N LEU A 17 3.37 -0.87 -26.03
CA LEU A 17 4.38 0.08 -25.58
C LEU A 17 5.72 -0.57 -25.22
N SER A 18 5.81 -1.91 -25.28
CA SER A 18 7.02 -2.69 -24.96
C SER A 18 7.64 -2.37 -23.58
N ILE A 19 6.81 -2.06 -22.59
CA ILE A 19 7.28 -1.71 -21.25
C ILE A 19 7.38 -2.99 -20.41
N HIS A 20 8.60 -3.49 -20.22
CA HIS A 20 8.85 -4.71 -19.44
C HIS A 20 8.78 -4.47 -17.93
N GLY A 21 9.17 -3.29 -17.46
CA GLY A 21 9.11 -2.89 -16.05
C GLY A 21 7.71 -2.43 -15.64
N ALA A 22 6.70 -3.29 -15.77
CA ALA A 22 5.33 -2.96 -15.43
C ALA A 22 4.68 -4.07 -14.62
N ALA A 23 3.83 -3.71 -13.67
CA ALA A 23 2.93 -4.65 -13.01
C ALA A 23 1.64 -3.96 -12.57
N HIS A 24 0.61 -4.77 -12.32
CA HIS A 24 -0.63 -4.29 -11.73
C HIS A 24 -1.08 -5.20 -10.58
N TYR A 25 -1.88 -4.63 -9.69
CA TYR A 25 -2.61 -5.35 -8.66
C TYR A 25 -4.00 -4.73 -8.53
N MET A 26 -5.02 -5.47 -8.94
CA MET A 26 -6.40 -4.97 -9.08
C MET A 26 -6.45 -3.72 -9.97
N ASP A 27 -6.73 -2.56 -9.38
CA ASP A 27 -6.87 -1.25 -10.05
C ASP A 27 -5.58 -0.41 -9.99
N ASP A 28 -4.57 -0.85 -9.25
CA ASP A 28 -3.31 -0.12 -9.09
C ASP A 28 -2.28 -0.62 -10.12
N TYR A 29 -1.77 0.29 -10.97
CA TYR A 29 -0.74 0.03 -11.98
C TYR A 29 0.53 0.80 -11.67
N TYR A 30 1.69 0.22 -12.02
CA TYR A 30 2.93 0.98 -12.12
C TYR A 30 3.71 0.58 -13.38
N THR A 31 4.49 1.52 -13.90
CA THR A 31 5.46 1.32 -14.97
C THR A 31 6.79 1.94 -14.58
N ILE A 32 7.88 1.30 -14.97
CA ILE A 32 9.25 1.77 -14.75
C ILE A 32 9.83 2.19 -16.09
N LEU A 33 10.29 3.42 -16.20
CA LEU A 33 10.75 4.03 -17.43
C LEU A 33 12.08 4.73 -17.23
N PRO A 34 12.90 4.86 -18.29
CA PRO A 34 14.28 5.34 -18.16
C PRO A 34 14.38 6.84 -17.88
N SER A 35 13.35 7.63 -18.17
CA SER A 35 13.36 9.07 -17.95
C SER A 35 12.02 9.61 -17.50
N LYS A 36 12.02 10.80 -16.90
CA LYS A 36 10.81 11.51 -16.50
C LYS A 36 9.92 11.80 -17.71
N GLN A 37 10.49 12.24 -18.82
CA GLN A 37 9.75 12.54 -20.04
C GLN A 37 9.06 11.30 -20.61
N ALA A 38 9.77 10.17 -20.68
CA ALA A 38 9.19 8.91 -21.10
C ALA A 38 8.05 8.48 -20.17
N ALA A 39 8.20 8.66 -18.86
CA ALA A 39 7.18 8.35 -17.88
C ALA A 39 5.93 9.23 -18.00
N GLU A 40 6.09 10.51 -18.27
CA GLU A 40 4.98 11.47 -18.48
C GLU A 40 4.20 11.16 -19.77
N VAL A 41 4.89 10.88 -20.86
CA VAL A 41 4.27 10.50 -22.15
C VAL A 41 3.51 9.17 -22.00
N THR A 42 4.14 8.17 -21.38
CA THR A 42 3.50 6.87 -21.16
C THR A 42 2.30 6.99 -20.22
N ALA A 43 2.40 7.80 -19.15
CA ALA A 43 1.28 8.00 -18.23
C ALA A 43 0.08 8.63 -18.96
N ALA A 44 0.30 9.62 -19.81
CA ALA A 44 -0.77 10.25 -20.61
C ALA A 44 -1.40 9.24 -21.58
N ASP A 45 -0.61 8.43 -22.28
CA ASP A 45 -1.10 7.40 -23.19
C ASP A 45 -1.93 6.33 -22.46
N VAL A 46 -1.43 5.80 -21.35
CA VAL A 46 -2.13 4.75 -20.56
C VAL A 46 -3.42 5.29 -19.96
N ILE A 47 -3.40 6.52 -19.44
CA ILE A 47 -4.59 7.18 -18.90
C ILE A 47 -5.63 7.39 -20.01
N GLY A 48 -5.25 7.95 -21.16
CA GLY A 48 -6.15 8.16 -22.28
C GLY A 48 -6.75 6.85 -22.80
N HIS A 49 -5.97 5.77 -22.85
CA HIS A 49 -6.47 4.45 -23.24
C HIS A 49 -7.48 3.90 -22.21
N ALA A 50 -7.21 4.06 -20.91
CA ALA A 50 -8.12 3.65 -19.85
C ALA A 50 -9.44 4.42 -19.90
N GLU A 51 -9.38 5.74 -20.11
CA GLU A 51 -10.57 6.61 -20.24
C GLU A 51 -11.38 6.27 -21.48
N ALA A 52 -10.72 5.98 -22.61
CA ALA A 52 -11.40 5.52 -23.84
C ALA A 52 -12.15 4.19 -23.64
N MET A 53 -11.73 3.35 -22.69
CA MET A 53 -12.44 2.13 -22.27
C MET A 53 -13.55 2.39 -21.24
N GLY A 54 -13.81 3.64 -20.87
CA GLY A 54 -14.79 4.01 -19.86
C GLY A 54 -14.33 3.86 -18.42
N LEU A 55 -13.02 3.69 -18.16
CA LEU A 55 -12.46 3.65 -16.82
C LEU A 55 -12.25 5.07 -16.30
N GLN A 56 -12.63 5.31 -15.05
CA GLN A 56 -12.37 6.60 -14.40
C GLN A 56 -11.01 6.55 -13.70
N VAL A 57 -10.03 7.29 -14.23
CA VAL A 57 -8.70 7.38 -13.65
C VAL A 57 -8.65 8.45 -12.55
N ASN A 58 -8.11 8.09 -11.38
CA ASN A 58 -7.94 9.04 -10.28
C ASN A 58 -6.65 9.85 -10.47
N ALA A 59 -6.77 11.05 -11.07
CA ALA A 59 -5.63 11.95 -11.32
C ALA A 59 -4.84 12.31 -10.03
N GLY A 60 -5.49 12.38 -8.87
CA GLY A 60 -4.82 12.68 -7.60
C GLY A 60 -3.90 11.55 -7.10
N LYS A 61 -4.12 10.31 -7.59
CA LYS A 61 -3.29 9.14 -7.26
C LYS A 61 -2.29 8.79 -8.35
N SER A 62 -2.57 9.15 -9.61
CA SER A 62 -1.67 8.91 -10.75
C SER A 62 -0.50 9.88 -10.70
N LYS A 63 0.73 9.38 -10.53
CA LYS A 63 1.92 10.22 -10.32
C LYS A 63 3.16 9.63 -10.96
N VAL A 64 3.92 10.47 -11.64
CA VAL A 64 5.31 10.17 -12.01
C VAL A 64 6.21 10.49 -10.82
N VAL A 65 6.97 9.51 -10.37
CA VAL A 65 7.83 9.63 -9.18
C VAL A 65 9.25 9.18 -9.53
N PRO A 66 10.29 9.99 -9.30
CA PRO A 66 11.67 9.55 -9.49
C PRO A 66 12.08 8.50 -8.46
N PHE A 67 12.92 7.54 -8.81
CA PHE A 67 13.39 6.50 -7.89
C PHE A 67 14.16 7.03 -6.67
N SER A 68 14.72 8.22 -6.74
CA SER A 68 15.33 8.91 -5.60
C SER A 68 14.32 9.25 -4.50
N ARG A 69 13.02 9.24 -4.81
CA ARG A 69 11.95 9.46 -3.83
C ARG A 69 11.17 8.19 -3.54
N PRO A 70 10.85 7.95 -2.26
CA PRO A 70 10.00 6.81 -1.92
C PRO A 70 8.61 6.93 -2.52
N PHE A 71 8.10 5.85 -3.09
CA PHE A 71 6.74 5.77 -3.64
C PHE A 71 5.92 4.68 -2.93
N ARG A 72 4.61 4.70 -3.12
CA ARG A 72 3.68 3.72 -2.54
C ARG A 72 3.03 2.90 -3.64
N PHE A 73 2.99 1.60 -3.41
CA PHE A 73 2.23 0.65 -4.23
C PHE A 73 1.71 -0.48 -3.34
N CYS A 74 0.48 -0.96 -3.53
CA CYS A 74 -0.13 -2.07 -2.78
C CYS A 74 0.03 -1.95 -1.25
N LYS A 75 -0.21 -0.76 -0.69
CA LYS A 75 -0.05 -0.46 0.75
C LYS A 75 1.39 -0.59 1.28
N ALA A 76 2.37 -0.84 0.45
CA ALA A 76 3.78 -0.81 0.79
C ALA A 76 4.44 0.51 0.35
N LYS A 77 5.54 0.88 1.00
CA LYS A 77 6.39 1.99 0.63
C LYS A 77 7.71 1.43 0.13
N PHE A 78 8.05 1.75 -1.11
CA PHE A 78 9.27 1.35 -1.78
C PHE A 78 10.26 2.51 -1.80
N GLN A 79 11.52 2.21 -1.64
CA GLN A 79 12.62 3.16 -1.79
C GLN A 79 13.80 2.46 -2.44
N VAL A 80 14.29 3.01 -3.54
CA VAL A 80 15.55 2.57 -4.14
C VAL A 80 16.68 3.37 -3.49
N THR A 81 17.72 2.67 -3.05
CA THR A 81 18.93 3.28 -2.48
C THR A 81 19.90 3.69 -3.58
N ASP A 82 20.89 4.50 -3.27
CA ASP A 82 21.95 4.91 -4.22
C ASP A 82 22.77 3.70 -4.73
N THR A 83 22.78 2.59 -3.98
CA THR A 83 23.42 1.33 -4.39
C THR A 83 22.52 0.45 -5.27
N GLY A 84 21.30 0.90 -5.62
CA GLY A 84 20.33 0.14 -6.39
C GLY A 84 19.50 -0.86 -5.56
N ALA A 85 19.76 -1.01 -4.26
CA ALA A 85 18.99 -1.90 -3.41
C ALA A 85 17.57 -1.34 -3.16
N VAL A 86 16.56 -2.21 -3.17
CA VAL A 86 15.17 -1.83 -2.90
C VAL A 86 14.82 -2.10 -1.44
N LYS A 87 14.47 -1.04 -0.72
CA LYS A 87 13.91 -1.12 0.63
C LYS A 87 12.38 -1.07 0.57
N ILE A 88 11.73 -2.03 1.23
CA ILE A 88 10.27 -2.12 1.30
C ILE A 88 9.84 -1.94 2.76
N HIS A 89 8.87 -1.08 3.01
CA HIS A 89 8.37 -0.79 4.35
C HIS A 89 6.85 -0.76 4.39
N GLY A 90 6.25 -1.10 5.52
CA GLY A 90 4.84 -0.87 5.77
C GLY A 90 4.50 0.63 5.82
N CYS A 91 3.27 0.98 5.45
CA CYS A 91 2.81 2.38 5.45
C CYS A 91 2.56 2.90 6.88
N ARG A 92 2.95 4.16 7.16
CA ARG A 92 2.72 4.82 8.47
C ARG A 92 1.25 4.99 8.83
N ASP A 93 0.37 5.06 7.83
CA ASP A 93 -1.06 5.26 8.04
C ASP A 93 -1.72 4.07 8.76
N GLY A 94 -1.17 2.86 8.59
CA GLY A 94 -1.57 1.68 9.35
C GLY A 94 -1.38 1.85 10.86
N MET A 95 -0.23 2.41 11.28
CA MET A 95 0.03 2.71 12.70
C MET A 95 -0.94 3.73 13.29
N LYS A 96 -1.25 4.82 12.53
CA LYS A 96 -2.21 5.83 13.00
C LYS A 96 -3.60 5.22 13.16
N ARG A 97 -4.05 4.39 12.20
CA ARG A 97 -5.34 3.69 12.28
C ARG A 97 -5.37 2.70 13.44
N ALA A 98 -4.31 1.90 13.62
CA ALA A 98 -4.24 0.94 14.72
C ALA A 98 -4.30 1.63 16.08
N ARG A 99 -3.55 2.72 16.28
CA ARG A 99 -3.61 3.52 17.52
C ARG A 99 -5.00 4.07 17.80
N ARG A 100 -5.69 4.60 16.78
CA ARG A 100 -7.05 5.12 16.93
C ARG A 100 -8.04 4.02 17.28
N LYS A 101 -7.92 2.86 16.64
CA LYS A 101 -8.78 1.70 16.92
C LYS A 101 -8.54 1.14 18.33
N LEU A 102 -7.31 1.01 18.78
CA LEU A 102 -7.02 0.54 20.14
C LEU A 102 -7.65 1.44 21.21
N ARG A 103 -7.63 2.77 21.02
CA ARG A 103 -8.33 3.70 21.93
C ARG A 103 -9.84 3.54 21.90
N LEU A 104 -10.44 3.31 20.71
CA LEU A 104 -11.85 3.03 20.60
C LEU A 104 -12.21 1.71 21.30
N PHE A 105 -11.41 0.67 21.12
CA PHE A 105 -11.61 -0.62 21.75
C PHE A 105 -11.44 -0.56 23.27
N GLN A 106 -10.57 0.30 23.79
CA GLN A 106 -10.47 0.56 25.23
C GLN A 106 -11.82 0.98 25.82
N ALA A 107 -12.53 1.90 25.17
CA ALA A 107 -13.86 2.32 25.61
C ALA A 107 -14.88 1.16 25.51
N ARG A 108 -14.84 0.35 24.45
CA ARG A 108 -15.73 -0.79 24.27
C ARG A 108 -15.46 -1.93 25.27
N VAL A 109 -14.22 -2.13 25.66
CA VAL A 109 -13.89 -3.09 26.73
C VAL A 109 -14.41 -2.58 28.07
N ALA A 110 -14.27 -1.30 28.34
CA ALA A 110 -14.77 -0.69 29.57
C ALA A 110 -16.32 -0.73 29.67
N SER A 111 -17.03 -0.66 28.53
CA SER A 111 -18.50 -0.81 28.48
C SER A 111 -18.98 -2.27 28.44
N GLY A 112 -18.07 -3.26 28.38
CA GLY A 112 -18.43 -4.67 28.27
C GLY A 112 -18.86 -5.13 26.87
N GLU A 113 -18.78 -4.26 25.85
CA GLU A 113 -19.12 -4.59 24.45
C GLU A 113 -18.07 -5.49 23.76
N MET A 114 -16.84 -5.51 24.28
CA MET A 114 -15.74 -6.33 23.77
C MET A 114 -14.93 -6.90 24.92
N THR A 115 -14.24 -8.03 24.65
CA THR A 115 -13.22 -8.57 25.57
C THR A 115 -11.82 -8.19 25.13
N VAL A 116 -10.87 -8.23 26.07
CA VAL A 116 -9.45 -7.95 25.77
C VAL A 116 -8.90 -8.95 24.76
N GLU A 117 -9.32 -10.21 24.82
CA GLU A 117 -8.94 -11.29 23.89
C GLU A 117 -9.37 -10.96 22.45
N GLN A 118 -10.58 -10.43 22.27
CA GLN A 118 -11.05 -9.99 20.94
C GLN A 118 -10.21 -8.85 20.39
N VAL A 119 -9.78 -7.92 21.24
CA VAL A 119 -8.86 -6.85 20.82
C VAL A 119 -7.47 -7.40 20.48
N ALA A 120 -6.97 -8.35 21.27
CA ALA A 120 -5.70 -9.03 21.01
C ALA A 120 -5.73 -9.77 19.65
N GLN A 121 -6.80 -10.51 19.39
CA GLN A 121 -7.00 -11.18 18.11
C GLN A 121 -7.04 -10.20 16.94
N TRP A 122 -7.75 -9.08 17.07
CA TRP A 122 -7.75 -8.05 16.04
C TRP A 122 -6.34 -7.47 15.81
N LEU A 123 -5.55 -7.29 16.88
CA LEU A 123 -4.21 -6.70 16.80
C LEU A 123 -3.22 -7.57 16.02
N GLN A 124 -3.46 -8.87 15.90
CA GLN A 124 -2.62 -9.76 15.07
C GLN A 124 -2.59 -9.31 13.60
N THR A 125 -3.70 -8.80 13.05
CA THR A 125 -3.76 -8.32 11.66
C THR A 125 -2.75 -7.18 11.38
N PRO A 126 -2.73 -6.07 12.11
CA PRO A 126 -1.70 -5.04 11.89
C PRO A 126 -0.29 -5.49 12.31
N ILE A 127 -0.12 -6.41 13.24
CA ILE A 127 1.19 -7.01 13.59
C ILE A 127 1.71 -7.78 12.39
N SER A 128 0.99 -8.77 11.88
CA SER A 128 1.40 -9.60 10.72
C SER A 128 1.67 -8.74 9.48
N TYR A 129 0.90 -7.67 9.28
CA TYR A 129 1.18 -6.73 8.19
C TYR A 129 2.60 -6.12 8.29
N TYR A 130 3.05 -5.71 9.49
CA TYR A 130 4.41 -5.17 9.66
C TYR A 130 5.49 -6.24 9.71
N GLU A 131 5.18 -7.44 10.20
CA GLU A 131 6.09 -8.60 10.19
C GLU A 131 6.45 -9.00 8.76
N ASN A 132 5.50 -8.95 7.81
CA ASN A 132 5.74 -9.20 6.38
C ASN A 132 6.77 -8.24 5.75
N PHE A 133 7.07 -7.11 6.39
CA PHE A 133 8.10 -6.15 5.97
C PHE A 133 9.33 -6.17 6.88
N ASN A 134 9.46 -7.14 7.79
CA ASN A 134 10.49 -7.18 8.82
C ASN A 134 10.57 -5.87 9.67
N ASP A 135 9.43 -5.20 9.85
CA ASP A 135 9.35 -3.92 10.57
C ASP A 135 9.13 -4.14 12.07
N HIS A 136 10.09 -4.83 12.70
CA HIS A 136 10.05 -5.18 14.12
C HIS A 136 9.84 -3.97 15.04
N GLY A 137 10.35 -2.79 14.63
CA GLY A 137 10.17 -1.57 15.41
C GLY A 137 8.71 -1.13 15.51
N ARG A 138 7.90 -1.33 14.45
CA ARG A 138 6.46 -1.04 14.51
C ARG A 138 5.68 -2.12 15.21
N VAL A 139 6.04 -3.38 15.04
CA VAL A 139 5.45 -4.51 15.79
C VAL A 139 5.61 -4.26 17.29
N LEU A 140 6.82 -3.97 17.76
CA LEU A 140 7.09 -3.69 19.16
C LEU A 140 6.29 -2.49 19.68
N LYS A 141 6.17 -1.42 18.89
CA LYS A 141 5.33 -0.26 19.23
C LYS A 141 3.85 -0.59 19.39
N LEU A 142 3.31 -1.49 18.57
CA LEU A 142 1.91 -1.95 18.68
C LEU A 142 1.71 -2.79 19.96
N ARG A 143 2.61 -3.74 20.24
CA ARG A 143 2.56 -4.57 21.44
C ARG A 143 2.67 -3.73 22.70
N ARG A 144 3.63 -2.80 22.75
CA ARG A 144 3.78 -1.87 23.88
C ARG A 144 2.56 -0.98 24.11
N LEU A 145 1.92 -0.52 23.02
CA LEU A 145 0.72 0.29 23.12
C LEU A 145 -0.46 -0.53 23.66
N PHE A 146 -0.61 -1.76 23.20
CA PHE A 146 -1.64 -2.67 23.69
C PHE A 146 -1.45 -2.95 25.19
N TYR A 147 -0.24 -3.32 25.60
CA TYR A 147 0.10 -3.51 27.03
C TYR A 147 -0.18 -2.26 27.86
N ALA A 148 0.19 -1.08 27.37
CA ALA A 148 -0.06 0.18 28.08
C ALA A 148 -1.55 0.42 28.35
N ILE A 149 -2.43 0.01 27.43
CA ILE A 149 -3.88 0.20 27.51
C ILE A 149 -4.55 -0.89 28.33
N PHE A 150 -4.23 -2.15 28.08
CA PHE A 150 -4.99 -3.32 28.59
C PHE A 150 -4.25 -4.07 29.71
N LYS A 151 -2.98 -3.75 29.99
CA LYS A 151 -2.12 -4.41 31.00
C LYS A 151 -1.95 -5.92 30.78
N THR A 152 -2.11 -6.38 29.55
CA THR A 152 -1.98 -7.77 29.10
C THR A 152 -1.02 -7.84 27.92
N GLU A 153 -0.25 -8.91 27.79
CA GLU A 153 0.64 -9.15 26.64
C GLU A 153 -0.11 -9.75 25.45
N VAL A 154 0.46 -9.54 24.25
CA VAL A 154 -0.08 -10.04 22.96
C VAL A 154 1.05 -10.51 22.05
#